data_70006f2328c8d95acb0cba510edd7766
#
_entry.id   70006f2328c8d95acb0cba510edd7766
#
_cell.length_a   1.000
_cell.length_b   1.000
_cell.length_c   1.000
_cell.angle_alpha   90.00
_cell.angle_beta   90.00
_cell.angle_gamma   90.00
#
_symmetry.space_group_name_H-M   'P 1'
#
loop_
_entity.id
_entity.type
_entity.pdbx_description
1 polymer ?
#
loop_
_entity_poly.entity_id
_entity_poly.type
_entity_poly.pdbx_seq_one_letter_code
_entity_poly.pdbx_strand_id
1 'polypeptide(L)'
;EHLRAEFNGAGELTRLLDKDAGREVLVAGETGNRFELFEDTPGRYDAWDLVETYQDHPIDISGNAKLTVDETGPVRASLLLERPCAGSHIRQRISLEQGARQLTFETEVHWVERQRILKVAFPFEIHATHATFDMAFGSIQRPNHRNSSYDKARFEVCGHEWADLSQGDYGVSLLNDCKYGHDVLGKRMRLTLLKG
;
A
#
# COMPACT_ATOMS: atom_id res chain seq x y z
N GLU A 1 -7.08 16.10 14.44
CA GLU A 1 -8.50 16.12 14.86
C GLU A 1 -9.19 14.78 14.55
N HIS A 2 -9.30 14.39 13.28
CA HIS A 2 -10.10 13.24 12.82
C HIS A 2 -9.39 11.90 12.93
N LEU A 3 -8.09 11.86 12.76
CA LEU A 3 -7.30 10.63 12.76
C LEU A 3 -6.31 10.58 13.92
N ARG A 4 -5.96 9.36 14.35
CA ARG A 4 -4.80 9.04 15.16
C ARG A 4 -4.03 7.92 14.49
N ALA A 5 -2.77 8.17 14.15
CA ALA A 5 -1.87 7.20 13.54
C ALA A 5 -0.70 6.91 14.49
N GLU A 6 -0.30 5.65 14.58
CA GLU A 6 0.86 5.21 15.35
C GLU A 6 1.75 4.34 14.45
N PHE A 7 3.06 4.52 14.59
CA PHE A 7 4.06 3.84 13.77
C PHE A 7 5.07 3.12 14.63
N ASN A 8 5.59 1.99 14.16
CA ASN A 8 6.74 1.33 14.76
C ASN A 8 8.06 1.92 14.22
N GLY A 9 9.19 1.46 14.78
CA GLY A 9 10.52 1.93 14.35
C GLY A 9 10.90 1.58 12.91
N ALA A 10 10.17 0.66 12.26
CA ALA A 10 10.33 0.32 10.85
C ALA A 10 9.53 1.24 9.90
N GLY A 11 8.78 2.20 10.44
CA GLY A 11 7.91 3.09 9.68
C GLY A 11 6.59 2.45 9.24
N GLU A 12 6.26 1.29 9.78
CA GLU A 12 4.99 0.65 9.51
C GLU A 12 3.90 1.24 10.41
N LEU A 13 2.74 1.46 9.83
CA LEU A 13 1.55 1.96 10.51
C LEU A 13 0.93 0.84 11.36
N THR A 14 1.12 0.91 12.67
CA THR A 14 0.63 -0.12 13.62
C THR A 14 -0.78 0.13 14.09
N ARG A 15 -1.25 1.39 13.98
CA ARG A 15 -2.59 1.80 14.35
C ARG A 15 -3.06 2.94 13.49
N LEU A 16 -4.30 2.89 13.06
CA LEU A 16 -5.01 4.01 12.45
C LEU A 16 -6.43 4.04 13.01
N LEU A 17 -6.71 5.01 13.85
CA LEU A 17 -8.04 5.22 14.42
C LEU A 17 -8.74 6.38 13.71
N ASP A 18 -9.89 6.10 13.13
CA ASP A 18 -10.86 7.12 12.75
C ASP A 18 -11.64 7.53 14.01
N LYS A 19 -11.38 8.74 14.49
CA LYS A 19 -11.99 9.26 15.72
C LYS A 19 -13.45 9.64 15.54
N ASP A 20 -13.84 10.05 14.34
CA ASP A 20 -15.22 10.45 14.04
C ASP A 20 -16.13 9.21 14.05
N ALA A 21 -15.68 8.12 13.45
CA ALA A 21 -16.39 6.85 13.44
C ALA A 21 -16.13 6.01 14.71
N GLY A 22 -15.15 6.37 15.55
CA GLY A 22 -14.72 5.58 16.70
C GLY A 22 -14.19 4.20 16.31
N ARG A 23 -13.53 4.09 15.13
CA ARG A 23 -13.23 2.80 14.50
C ARG A 23 -11.74 2.66 14.20
N GLU A 24 -11.19 1.48 14.51
CA GLU A 24 -9.87 1.07 14.03
C GLU A 24 -9.95 0.72 12.53
N VAL A 25 -9.04 1.30 11.74
CA VAL A 25 -9.04 1.18 10.29
C VAL A 25 -8.25 -0.06 9.84
N LEU A 26 -7.19 -0.42 10.58
CA LEU A 26 -6.35 -1.56 10.24
C LEU A 26 -6.87 -2.85 10.87
N VAL A 27 -6.57 -3.96 10.21
CA VAL A 27 -6.78 -5.31 10.78
C VAL A 27 -5.94 -5.47 12.04
N ALA A 28 -6.56 -5.95 13.12
CA ALA A 28 -5.88 -6.13 14.40
C ALA A 28 -4.65 -7.05 14.27
N GLY A 29 -3.51 -6.56 14.75
CA GLY A 29 -2.25 -7.30 14.74
C GLY A 29 -1.50 -7.26 13.40
N GLU A 30 -2.05 -6.61 12.36
CA GLU A 30 -1.35 -6.36 11.10
C GLU A 30 -0.90 -4.90 10.99
N THR A 31 0.06 -4.64 10.10
CA THR A 31 0.62 -3.29 9.88
C THR A 31 0.37 -2.80 8.47
N GLY A 32 0.04 -1.50 8.35
CA GLY A 32 -0.04 -0.79 7.07
C GLY A 32 1.29 -0.10 6.72
N ASN A 33 1.36 0.50 5.54
CA ASN A 33 2.61 1.08 5.01
C ASN A 33 3.78 0.08 5.02
N ARG A 34 3.46 -1.18 4.80
CA ARG A 34 4.43 -2.25 4.80
C ARG A 34 5.01 -2.42 3.39
N PHE A 35 6.28 -2.14 3.23
CA PHE A 35 6.98 -2.42 1.99
C PHE A 35 7.22 -3.92 1.85
N GLU A 36 6.91 -4.45 0.68
CA GLU A 36 7.08 -5.86 0.32
C GLU A 36 7.88 -5.93 -0.98
N LEU A 37 9.02 -6.62 -0.95
CA LEU A 37 9.87 -6.86 -2.10
C LEU A 37 9.77 -8.32 -2.52
N PHE A 38 9.59 -8.58 -3.81
CA PHE A 38 9.49 -9.93 -4.35
C PHE A 38 10.45 -10.12 -5.52
N GLU A 39 10.82 -11.38 -5.77
CA GLU A 39 11.43 -11.76 -7.04
C GLU A 39 10.42 -11.66 -8.17
N ASP A 40 10.84 -11.09 -9.28
CA ASP A 40 10.05 -10.97 -10.49
C ASP A 40 10.83 -11.56 -11.67
N THR A 41 10.51 -12.79 -12.03
CA THR A 41 11.17 -13.53 -13.10
C THR A 41 10.17 -13.90 -14.19
N PRO A 42 9.68 -12.92 -14.97
CA PRO A 42 8.73 -13.18 -16.04
C PRO A 42 9.36 -14.03 -17.16
N GLY A 43 8.54 -14.84 -17.80
CA GLY A 43 9.02 -15.81 -18.77
C GLY A 43 9.48 -15.21 -20.11
N ARG A 44 8.75 -14.23 -20.65
CA ARG A 44 8.97 -13.75 -22.03
C ARG A 44 9.08 -12.24 -22.17
N TYR A 45 8.25 -11.48 -21.48
CA TYR A 45 8.15 -10.03 -21.61
C TYR A 45 8.38 -9.35 -20.27
N ASP A 46 9.63 -9.10 -19.95
CA ASP A 46 10.06 -8.61 -18.65
C ASP A 46 9.35 -7.31 -18.21
N ALA A 47 9.19 -6.37 -19.13
CA ALA A 47 8.53 -5.11 -18.82
C ALA A 47 6.99 -5.19 -18.71
N TRP A 48 6.37 -6.26 -19.21
CA TRP A 48 4.93 -6.35 -19.42
C TRP A 48 4.26 -7.45 -18.59
N ASP A 49 4.97 -8.57 -18.43
CA ASP A 49 4.45 -9.73 -17.75
C ASP A 49 4.79 -9.69 -16.26
N LEU A 50 3.87 -10.19 -15.47
CA LEU A 50 4.08 -10.52 -14.08
C LEU A 50 3.57 -11.96 -13.88
N VAL A 51 4.38 -12.82 -13.28
CA VAL A 51 3.97 -14.20 -13.02
C VAL A 51 3.09 -14.27 -11.77
N GLU A 52 2.06 -15.09 -11.79
CA GLU A 52 1.11 -15.25 -10.69
C GLU A 52 1.82 -15.64 -9.36
N THR A 53 2.90 -16.38 -9.46
CA THR A 53 3.64 -16.95 -8.31
C THR A 53 4.66 -15.98 -7.72
N TYR A 54 4.77 -14.73 -8.18
CA TYR A 54 5.77 -13.79 -7.64
C TYR A 54 5.62 -13.60 -6.12
N GLN A 55 4.40 -13.68 -5.59
CA GLN A 55 4.13 -13.53 -4.15
C GLN A 55 4.67 -14.70 -3.31
N ASP A 56 5.02 -15.83 -3.93
CA ASP A 56 5.62 -16.99 -3.26
C ASP A 56 7.14 -16.81 -3.05
N HIS A 57 7.73 -15.75 -3.62
CA HIS A 57 9.16 -15.47 -3.58
C HIS A 57 9.46 -14.10 -2.92
N PRO A 58 9.05 -13.90 -1.64
CA PRO A 58 9.35 -12.67 -0.93
C PRO A 58 10.84 -12.55 -0.61
N ILE A 59 11.35 -11.32 -0.70
CA ILE A 59 12.70 -10.96 -0.29
C ILE A 59 12.61 -10.22 1.03
N ASP A 60 13.35 -10.67 2.02
CA ASP A 60 13.40 -10.01 3.32
C ASP A 60 14.10 -8.66 3.19
N ILE A 61 13.38 -7.60 3.51
CA ILE A 61 13.88 -6.23 3.62
C ILE A 61 13.72 -5.69 5.05
N SER A 62 13.45 -6.58 6.02
CA SER A 62 13.37 -6.21 7.43
C SER A 62 14.76 -5.79 7.94
N GLY A 63 14.88 -4.64 8.52
CA GLY A 63 16.09 -4.20 9.19
C GLY A 63 16.55 -2.79 8.83
N ASN A 64 17.36 -2.22 9.72
CA ASN A 64 18.05 -0.94 9.58
C ASN A 64 17.19 0.28 9.14
N ALA A 65 15.87 0.23 9.39
CA ALA A 65 15.00 1.38 9.20
C ALA A 65 15.29 2.43 10.29
N LYS A 66 15.27 3.69 9.89
CA LYS A 66 15.38 4.83 10.79
C LYS A 66 14.14 5.70 10.62
N LEU A 67 13.36 5.81 11.68
CA LEU A 67 12.19 6.69 11.73
C LEU A 67 12.50 7.86 12.66
N THR A 68 12.35 9.08 12.17
CA THR A 68 12.59 10.31 12.94
C THR A 68 11.39 11.24 12.82
N VAL A 69 11.16 12.06 13.84
CA VAL A 69 10.20 13.16 13.76
C VAL A 69 10.81 14.26 12.89
N ASP A 70 10.09 14.66 11.85
CA ASP A 70 10.53 15.70 10.91
C ASP A 70 9.85 17.04 11.24
N GLU A 71 8.53 17.04 11.47
CA GLU A 71 7.79 18.24 11.84
C GLU A 71 6.83 17.97 13.00
N THR A 72 6.69 18.97 13.90
CA THR A 72 5.78 18.93 15.06
C THR A 72 4.85 20.13 15.13
N GLY A 73 4.74 20.89 14.05
CA GLY A 73 4.01 22.15 14.02
C GLY A 73 2.50 21.96 14.19
N PRO A 74 1.73 23.02 14.47
CA PRO A 74 0.29 22.87 14.64
C PRO A 74 -0.44 22.59 13.34
N VAL A 75 0.10 23.02 12.18
CA VAL A 75 -0.55 22.85 10.87
C VAL A 75 -0.32 21.46 10.30
N ARG A 76 0.89 20.90 10.47
CA ARG A 76 1.29 19.60 9.96
C ARG A 76 2.25 18.94 10.94
N ALA A 77 2.07 17.63 11.14
CA ALA A 77 3.06 16.76 11.79
C ALA A 77 3.59 15.76 10.76
N SER A 78 4.89 15.51 10.76
CA SER A 78 5.48 14.52 9.85
C SER A 78 6.58 13.68 10.48
N LEU A 79 6.73 12.48 9.95
CA LEU A 79 7.80 11.53 10.23
C LEU A 79 8.62 11.33 8.95
N LEU A 80 9.92 11.16 9.10
CA LEU A 80 10.83 10.79 8.03
C LEU A 80 11.34 9.39 8.27
N LEU A 81 11.05 8.50 7.33
CA LEU A 81 11.55 7.14 7.25
C LEU A 81 12.70 7.07 6.25
N GLU A 82 13.81 6.46 6.65
CA GLU A 82 14.91 6.08 5.79
C GLU A 82 15.21 4.60 6.01
N ARG A 83 15.23 3.80 4.94
CA ARG A 83 15.52 2.38 5.05
C ARG A 83 16.18 1.82 3.80
N PRO A 84 17.09 0.83 3.93
CA PRO A 84 17.54 0.03 2.82
C PRO A 84 16.41 -0.87 2.31
N CYS A 85 16.48 -1.20 1.02
CA CYS A 85 15.58 -2.14 0.35
C CYS A 85 16.43 -2.98 -0.61
N ALA A 86 17.03 -4.06 -0.11
CA ALA A 86 18.09 -4.82 -0.77
C ALA A 86 19.28 -3.92 -1.13
N GLY A 87 19.64 -3.75 -2.41
CA GLY A 87 20.66 -2.80 -2.88
C GLY A 87 20.17 -1.36 -3.04
N SER A 88 18.87 -1.16 -2.95
CA SER A 88 18.16 0.10 -3.12
C SER A 88 17.94 0.82 -1.79
N HIS A 89 17.45 2.05 -1.85
CA HIS A 89 17.16 2.85 -0.66
C HIS A 89 15.81 3.56 -0.80
N ILE A 90 15.00 3.49 0.27
CA ILE A 90 13.70 4.16 0.37
C ILE A 90 13.81 5.30 1.38
N ARG A 91 13.35 6.47 0.98
CA ARG A 91 13.10 7.63 1.83
C ARG A 91 11.63 8.01 1.71
N GLN A 92 10.93 8.09 2.86
CA GLN A 92 9.51 8.39 2.85
C GLN A 92 9.18 9.42 3.93
N ARG A 93 8.52 10.51 3.53
CA ARG A 93 7.86 11.42 4.48
C ARG A 93 6.42 10.98 4.67
N ILE A 94 6.02 10.79 5.91
CA ILE A 94 4.66 10.45 6.32
C ILE A 94 4.10 11.66 7.05
N SER A 95 3.03 12.25 6.54
CA SER A 95 2.47 13.49 7.11
C SER A 95 0.97 13.40 7.37
N LEU A 96 0.56 14.15 8.40
CA LEU A 96 -0.82 14.38 8.76
C LEU A 96 -1.05 15.87 8.96
N GLU A 97 -1.91 16.48 8.18
CA GLU A 97 -2.27 17.88 8.28
C GLU A 97 -3.44 18.07 9.25
N GLN A 98 -3.52 19.26 9.84
CA GLN A 98 -4.62 19.64 10.71
C GLN A 98 -5.94 19.59 9.94
N GLY A 99 -6.96 18.94 10.51
CA GLY A 99 -8.27 18.81 9.89
C GLY A 99 -8.33 17.80 8.73
N ALA A 100 -7.21 17.18 8.34
CA ALA A 100 -7.23 16.17 7.28
C ALA A 100 -7.79 14.83 7.77
N ARG A 101 -8.46 14.14 6.84
CA ARG A 101 -8.94 12.75 7.00
C ARG A 101 -8.11 11.76 6.19
N GLN A 102 -6.87 12.10 5.90
CA GLN A 102 -5.94 11.27 5.15
C GLN A 102 -4.53 11.39 5.72
N LEU A 103 -3.75 10.32 5.57
CA LEU A 103 -2.30 10.33 5.72
C LEU A 103 -1.67 10.46 4.34
N THR A 104 -0.63 11.26 4.23
CA THR A 104 0.14 11.44 2.99
C THR A 104 1.48 10.75 3.13
N PHE A 105 1.86 9.98 2.11
CA PHE A 105 3.11 9.22 2.02
C PHE A 105 3.90 9.69 0.80
N GLU A 106 4.83 10.60 0.97
CA GLU A 106 5.74 11.06 -0.09
C GLU A 106 6.95 10.11 -0.12
N THR A 107 7.05 9.30 -1.16
CA THR A 107 8.04 8.21 -1.23
C THR A 107 9.04 8.44 -2.37
N GLU A 108 10.30 8.53 -2.01
CA GLU A 108 11.44 8.57 -2.93
C GLU A 108 12.17 7.22 -2.86
N VAL A 109 12.47 6.64 -4.01
CA VAL A 109 13.21 5.38 -4.07
C VAL A 109 14.41 5.53 -5.00
N HIS A 110 15.60 5.31 -4.44
CA HIS A 110 16.79 5.09 -5.27
C HIS A 110 16.84 3.62 -5.65
N TRP A 111 16.39 3.29 -6.86
CA TRP A 111 16.18 1.93 -7.32
C TRP A 111 17.34 1.43 -8.15
N VAL A 112 17.94 0.30 -7.76
CA VAL A 112 19.03 -0.37 -8.49
C VAL A 112 18.77 -1.87 -8.69
N GLU A 113 17.60 -2.35 -8.27
CA GLU A 113 17.25 -3.76 -8.38
C GLU A 113 16.90 -4.16 -9.82
N ARG A 114 17.12 -5.43 -10.11
CA ARG A 114 16.70 -6.07 -11.35
C ARG A 114 15.88 -7.30 -11.05
N GLN A 115 14.87 -7.57 -11.86
CA GLN A 115 13.94 -8.69 -11.68
C GLN A 115 13.35 -8.70 -10.28
N ARG A 116 12.88 -7.54 -9.85
CA ARG A 116 12.24 -7.32 -8.54
C ARG A 116 10.99 -6.46 -8.71
N ILE A 117 10.03 -6.70 -7.84
CA ILE A 117 8.84 -5.88 -7.71
C ILE A 117 8.72 -5.37 -6.28
N LEU A 118 8.56 -4.07 -6.12
CA LEU A 118 8.34 -3.42 -4.83
C LEU A 118 6.89 -2.99 -4.72
N LYS A 119 6.26 -3.40 -3.63
CA LYS A 119 4.88 -3.03 -3.29
C LYS A 119 4.80 -2.39 -1.92
N VAL A 120 3.72 -1.67 -1.68
CA VAL A 120 3.31 -1.23 -0.34
C VAL A 120 1.94 -1.82 -0.02
N ALA A 121 1.80 -2.37 1.19
CA ALA A 121 0.61 -3.09 1.64
C ALA A 121 -0.10 -2.37 2.79
N PHE A 122 -1.43 -2.41 2.75
CA PHE A 122 -2.32 -1.90 3.79
C PHE A 122 -3.43 -2.93 4.07
N PRO A 123 -3.51 -3.51 5.27
CA PRO A 123 -4.60 -4.38 5.68
C PRO A 123 -5.71 -3.56 6.32
N PHE A 124 -6.82 -3.37 5.62
CA PHE A 124 -7.96 -2.60 6.14
C PHE A 124 -9.04 -3.50 6.76
N GLU A 125 -9.56 -3.12 7.92
CA GLU A 125 -10.65 -3.84 8.59
C GLU A 125 -12.01 -3.54 7.91
N ILE A 126 -12.08 -3.89 6.62
CA ILE A 126 -13.26 -3.74 5.77
C ILE A 126 -13.70 -5.11 5.27
N HIS A 127 -14.99 -5.43 5.46
CA HIS A 127 -15.60 -6.66 4.99
C HIS A 127 -16.30 -6.40 3.65
N ALA A 128 -15.59 -6.61 2.57
CA ALA A 128 -16.10 -6.47 1.20
C ALA A 128 -15.79 -7.73 0.40
N THR A 129 -16.53 -7.97 -0.65
CA THR A 129 -16.28 -9.04 -1.63
C THR A 129 -15.69 -8.50 -2.93
N HIS A 130 -15.67 -7.19 -3.08
CA HIS A 130 -15.14 -6.48 -4.24
C HIS A 130 -14.36 -5.25 -3.77
N ALA A 131 -13.35 -4.90 -4.55
CA ALA A 131 -12.70 -3.60 -4.49
C ALA A 131 -13.11 -2.78 -5.72
N THR A 132 -13.19 -1.46 -5.56
CA THR A 132 -13.48 -0.52 -6.65
C THR A 132 -12.20 0.19 -7.06
N PHE A 133 -11.95 0.31 -8.35
CA PHE A 133 -10.76 0.94 -8.90
C PHE A 133 -11.15 2.06 -9.85
N ASP A 134 -10.39 3.13 -9.81
CA ASP A 134 -10.48 4.21 -10.77
C ASP A 134 -10.05 3.75 -12.16
N MET A 135 -10.82 4.17 -13.15
CA MET A 135 -10.56 3.89 -14.57
C MET A 135 -10.86 5.14 -15.37
N ALA A 136 -10.31 5.23 -16.57
CA ALA A 136 -10.62 6.31 -17.50
C ALA A 136 -12.14 6.43 -17.70
N PHE A 137 -12.69 7.60 -17.37
CA PHE A 137 -14.12 7.94 -17.45
C PHE A 137 -15.07 7.17 -16.54
N GLY A 138 -14.57 6.59 -15.45
CA GLY A 138 -15.43 5.88 -14.51
C GLY A 138 -14.68 5.04 -13.50
N SER A 139 -15.34 4.01 -13.01
CA SER A 139 -14.74 3.05 -12.07
C SER A 139 -15.15 1.63 -12.40
N ILE A 140 -14.40 0.66 -11.92
CA ILE A 140 -14.67 -0.76 -12.10
C ILE A 140 -14.57 -1.50 -10.78
N GLN A 141 -15.53 -2.38 -10.50
CA GLN A 141 -15.46 -3.31 -9.38
C GLN A 141 -14.83 -4.63 -9.81
N ARG A 142 -13.94 -5.15 -8.96
CA ARG A 142 -13.32 -6.46 -9.15
C ARG A 142 -13.38 -7.27 -7.86
N PRO A 143 -13.62 -8.59 -7.93
CA PRO A 143 -13.58 -9.45 -6.77
C PRO A 143 -12.24 -9.34 -6.02
N ASN A 144 -12.29 -9.30 -4.68
CA ASN A 144 -11.11 -9.35 -3.82
C ASN A 144 -10.82 -10.75 -3.28
N HIS A 145 -11.22 -11.79 -4.04
CA HIS A 145 -11.01 -13.21 -3.73
C HIS A 145 -10.51 -13.96 -4.96
N ARG A 146 -10.06 -15.20 -4.77
CA ARG A 146 -9.52 -16.06 -5.83
C ARG A 146 -10.31 -17.38 -5.95
N ASN A 147 -11.65 -17.29 -5.91
CA ASN A 147 -12.53 -18.47 -5.86
C ASN A 147 -12.66 -19.20 -7.19
N SER A 148 -12.43 -18.51 -8.30
CA SER A 148 -12.45 -19.11 -9.63
C SER A 148 -11.11 -18.91 -10.35
N SER A 149 -10.87 -19.64 -11.43
CA SER A 149 -9.68 -19.44 -12.27
C SER A 149 -9.63 -18.04 -12.90
N TYR A 150 -10.77 -17.43 -13.17
CA TYR A 150 -10.88 -16.05 -13.64
C TYR A 150 -10.45 -15.04 -12.57
N ASP A 151 -10.90 -15.26 -11.34
CA ASP A 151 -10.52 -14.37 -10.22
C ASP A 151 -9.03 -14.54 -9.89
N LYS A 152 -8.55 -15.79 -9.93
CA LYS A 152 -7.14 -16.10 -9.72
C LYS A 152 -6.23 -15.45 -10.75
N ALA A 153 -6.65 -15.39 -12.02
CA ALA A 153 -5.90 -14.74 -13.08
C ALA A 153 -5.81 -13.21 -12.94
N ARG A 154 -6.61 -12.61 -12.04
CA ARG A 154 -6.58 -11.18 -11.72
C ARG A 154 -5.77 -10.89 -10.46
N PHE A 155 -4.65 -11.57 -10.31
CA PHE A 155 -3.76 -11.43 -9.17
C PHE A 155 -3.06 -10.05 -9.10
N GLU A 156 -2.99 -9.35 -10.23
CA GLU A 156 -2.60 -7.95 -10.36
C GLU A 156 -3.53 -7.28 -11.35
N VAL A 157 -3.99 -6.08 -11.04
CA VAL A 157 -4.96 -5.37 -11.86
C VAL A 157 -4.56 -3.91 -12.03
N CYS A 158 -4.98 -3.31 -13.14
CA CYS A 158 -4.79 -1.90 -13.38
C CYS A 158 -5.85 -1.08 -12.64
N GLY A 159 -5.43 -0.03 -11.96
CA GLY A 159 -6.25 1.08 -11.47
C GLY A 159 -5.52 2.38 -11.76
N HIS A 160 -6.19 3.53 -11.75
CA HIS A 160 -5.53 4.81 -11.97
C HIS A 160 -5.21 5.50 -10.65
N GLU A 161 -5.95 6.53 -10.29
CA GLU A 161 -5.59 7.40 -9.17
C GLU A 161 -6.00 6.86 -7.81
N TRP A 162 -6.96 5.91 -7.77
CA TRP A 162 -7.42 5.36 -6.50
C TRP A 162 -7.92 3.92 -6.60
N ALA A 163 -7.86 3.24 -5.48
CA ALA A 163 -8.52 1.97 -5.22
C ALA A 163 -9.22 2.04 -3.86
N ASP A 164 -10.40 1.44 -3.74
CA ASP A 164 -11.28 1.55 -2.59
C ASP A 164 -11.78 0.19 -2.11
N LEU A 165 -11.86 0.04 -0.80
CA LEU A 165 -12.61 -1.00 -0.12
C LEU A 165 -13.69 -0.36 0.74
N SER A 166 -14.95 -0.70 0.49
CA SER A 166 -16.10 -0.18 1.22
C SER A 166 -17.05 -1.27 1.68
N GLN A 167 -17.67 -1.03 2.84
CA GLN A 167 -18.76 -1.84 3.40
C GLN A 167 -19.83 -0.93 3.99
N GLY A 168 -21.07 -1.04 3.52
CA GLY A 168 -22.15 -0.18 3.99
C GLY A 168 -21.84 1.30 3.77
N ASP A 169 -21.78 2.07 4.85
CA ASP A 169 -21.52 3.50 4.88
C ASP A 169 -20.06 3.87 5.23
N TYR A 170 -19.17 2.89 5.28
CA TYR A 170 -17.76 3.10 5.64
C TYR A 170 -16.81 2.49 4.60
N GLY A 171 -15.75 3.22 4.27
CA GLY A 171 -14.74 2.76 3.33
C GLY A 171 -13.39 3.40 3.56
N VAL A 172 -12.38 2.82 2.92
CA VAL A 172 -11.00 3.31 2.92
C VAL A 172 -10.47 3.25 1.51
N SER A 173 -9.95 4.38 1.04
CA SER A 173 -9.35 4.50 -0.28
C SER A 173 -7.84 4.66 -0.17
N LEU A 174 -7.11 3.99 -1.06
CA LEU A 174 -5.69 4.19 -1.32
C LEU A 174 -5.57 5.04 -2.58
N LEU A 175 -5.08 6.27 -2.43
CA LEU A 175 -4.90 7.22 -3.52
C LEU A 175 -3.44 7.24 -3.94
N ASN A 176 -3.19 7.49 -5.21
CA ASN A 176 -1.84 7.69 -5.75
C ASN A 176 -1.89 8.61 -6.98
N ASP A 177 -0.73 9.15 -7.37
CA ASP A 177 -0.60 10.10 -8.48
C ASP A 177 -0.01 9.51 -9.76
N CYS A 178 0.58 8.30 -9.71
CA CYS A 178 1.35 7.80 -10.85
C CYS A 178 1.51 6.28 -10.94
N LYS A 179 0.82 5.50 -10.07
CA LYS A 179 0.97 4.04 -10.02
C LYS A 179 -0.31 3.36 -10.48
N TYR A 180 -0.16 2.28 -11.25
CA TYR A 180 -1.29 1.61 -11.91
C TYR A 180 -1.49 0.17 -11.48
N GLY A 181 -0.47 -0.47 -10.90
CA GLY A 181 -0.55 -1.86 -10.47
C GLY A 181 -1.14 -1.98 -9.07
N HIS A 182 -2.24 -2.69 -8.95
CA HIS A 182 -2.90 -2.96 -7.68
C HIS A 182 -3.21 -4.44 -7.53
N ASP A 183 -3.17 -4.93 -6.31
CA ASP A 183 -3.84 -6.17 -5.96
C ASP A 183 -4.64 -6.00 -4.65
N VAL A 184 -5.78 -6.66 -4.60
CA VAL A 184 -6.60 -6.70 -3.39
C VAL A 184 -7.01 -8.14 -3.14
N LEU A 185 -6.60 -8.67 -1.99
CA LEU A 185 -6.97 -10.01 -1.57
C LEU A 185 -7.54 -9.98 -0.15
N GLY A 186 -8.83 -10.28 -0.03
CA GLY A 186 -9.55 -10.16 1.23
C GLY A 186 -9.53 -8.70 1.73
N LYS A 187 -8.91 -8.48 2.88
CA LYS A 187 -8.78 -7.18 3.53
C LYS A 187 -7.49 -6.43 3.18
N ARG A 188 -6.57 -7.08 2.46
CA ARG A 188 -5.24 -6.51 2.15
C ARG A 188 -5.25 -5.89 0.76
N MET A 189 -4.95 -4.62 0.71
CA MET A 189 -4.75 -3.85 -0.51
C MET A 189 -3.27 -3.54 -0.69
N ARG A 190 -2.76 -3.72 -1.91
CA ARG A 190 -1.37 -3.40 -2.27
C ARG A 190 -1.32 -2.50 -3.49
N LEU A 191 -0.35 -1.61 -3.49
CA LEU A 191 0.03 -0.78 -4.62
C LEU A 191 1.43 -1.17 -5.08
N THR A 192 1.60 -1.44 -6.37
CA THR A 192 2.91 -1.65 -6.98
C THR A 192 3.61 -0.31 -7.17
N LEU A 193 4.74 -0.15 -6.51
CA LEU A 193 5.52 1.09 -6.56
C LEU A 193 6.51 1.05 -7.73
N LEU A 194 7.27 -0.04 -7.86
CA LEU A 194 8.32 -0.21 -8.86
C LEU A 194 8.42 -1.67 -9.30
N LYS A 195 8.79 -1.86 -10.55
CA LYS A 195 9.17 -3.11 -11.18
C LYS A 195 10.42 -2.88 -12.02
N GLY A 196 11.41 -3.77 -11.94
CA GLY A 196 12.67 -3.61 -12.66
C GLY A 196 13.49 -4.88 -12.75
#